data_050aac50aa4455ff2891d6a2fb3c3649
#
_entry.id   050aac50aa4455ff2891d6a2fb3c3649
#
_cell.length_a   1.000
_cell.length_b   1.000
_cell.length_c   1.000
_cell.angle_alpha   90.00
_cell.angle_beta   90.00
_cell.angle_gamma   90.00
#
_symmetry.space_group_name_H-M   'P 1'
#
loop_
_entity.id
_entity.type
_entity.pdbx_description
1 polymer ?
#
loop_
_entity_poly.entity_id
_entity_poly.type
_entity_poly.pdbx_seq_one_letter_code
_entity_poly.pdbx_strand_id
1 'polypeptide(L)'
;MDSNMIKTRFAPSPTGFLHVGGARTALFNWLYARKHGGQFVLRIEDTDQVRSTAESAAGILSDLQWLGLNWDCGPQPGGVKNEYFQSMRLDLYNAHLDKLVKDGRAYEAYETPQQLAAMRMVAEKMKRPFRYRRNMPGRAERGSGPTVLRFEMPFETITFHDLILGDISVGGEEHDDIIIRKSDGFPTYHFAVVVDDHDMGITHVLRAQEHLMNTPKHLGLYQALGWQPPAHAHMPLVFNMDNTKMSKRDKTKAARAAAAAWIKQGHTLETLVEKSGIPADQLKEFLDKKTDDSRLAAAIGAALAVHLPEIDVQDFRRSGYLSDALLNFIALIGWSPGENREILSHDEMLQLFSLETIGKTSGRFDRKKLLWMNGEYIRKRSIDDLLHDLAAFNAVTDYPIKHATESQQRDLLAMYQERTGTLAEMAENSRFFFEEPEMDAAAFKKHVESGNGRGLLQQIRDMLDSITDWSKDQLAPVIEKIIELGEKRGSAPQTLRVAICGGSVSPPLLETMCLLGRTTTLARIDKALQKTG
;
A
#
# COMPACT_ATOMS: atom_id res chain seq x y z
N MET A 1 -24.32 -28.48 -3.26
CA MET A 1 -23.04 -27.76 -3.30
C MET A 1 -21.97 -28.75 -2.89
N ASP A 2 -20.91 -28.90 -3.68
CA ASP A 2 -19.83 -29.84 -3.36
C ASP A 2 -19.25 -29.47 -1.99
N SER A 3 -19.46 -30.36 -1.01
CA SER A 3 -19.07 -30.19 0.38
C SER A 3 -17.55 -30.13 0.63
N ASN A 4 -16.75 -30.15 -0.45
CA ASN A 4 -15.29 -30.24 -0.41
C ASN A 4 -14.56 -29.05 -1.07
N MET A 5 -15.28 -28.06 -1.59
CA MET A 5 -14.63 -26.91 -2.24
C MET A 5 -14.03 -25.96 -1.22
N ILE A 6 -12.73 -25.68 -1.35
CA ILE A 6 -12.04 -24.70 -0.52
C ILE A 6 -12.64 -23.31 -0.79
N LYS A 7 -13.03 -22.61 0.28
CA LYS A 7 -13.50 -21.23 0.20
C LYS A 7 -12.80 -20.38 1.26
N THR A 8 -12.00 -19.43 0.79
CA THR A 8 -11.31 -18.45 1.63
C THR A 8 -11.97 -17.08 1.51
N ARG A 9 -11.59 -16.15 2.38
CA ARG A 9 -12.08 -14.77 2.30
C ARG A 9 -11.05 -13.74 2.70
N PHE A 10 -11.10 -12.57 2.06
CA PHE A 10 -10.56 -11.33 2.57
C PHE A 10 -11.71 -10.42 3.01
N ALA A 11 -11.63 -9.90 4.24
CA ALA A 11 -12.74 -9.19 4.87
C ALA A 11 -12.25 -7.85 5.47
N PRO A 12 -11.93 -6.85 4.62
CA PRO A 12 -11.42 -5.57 5.08
C PRO A 12 -12.52 -4.65 5.62
N SER A 13 -12.19 -3.87 6.67
CA SER A 13 -13.02 -2.74 7.08
C SER A 13 -12.67 -1.50 6.25
N PRO A 14 -13.65 -0.80 5.63
CA PRO A 14 -13.41 0.33 4.72
C PRO A 14 -13.16 1.64 5.50
N THR A 15 -12.12 1.67 6.33
CA THR A 15 -11.73 2.81 7.16
C THR A 15 -10.52 3.59 6.61
N GLY A 16 -10.22 3.41 5.33
CA GLY A 16 -9.11 4.03 4.61
C GLY A 16 -8.57 3.11 3.51
N PHE A 17 -7.40 3.45 2.95
CA PHE A 17 -6.76 2.71 1.86
C PHE A 17 -6.28 1.31 2.30
N LEU A 18 -6.11 0.42 1.32
CA LEU A 18 -5.61 -0.94 1.54
C LEU A 18 -4.14 -0.90 1.97
N HIS A 19 -3.89 -1.23 3.24
CA HIS A 19 -2.54 -1.37 3.77
C HIS A 19 -1.85 -2.61 3.17
N VAL A 20 -0.53 -2.53 2.92
CA VAL A 20 0.24 -3.64 2.31
C VAL A 20 0.15 -4.94 3.11
N GLY A 21 -0.02 -4.88 4.44
CA GLY A 21 -0.28 -6.06 5.27
C GLY A 21 -1.65 -6.70 4.99
N GLY A 22 -2.67 -5.87 4.68
CA GLY A 22 -3.97 -6.34 4.20
C GLY A 22 -3.87 -6.97 2.81
N ALA A 23 -3.12 -6.35 1.90
CA ALA A 23 -2.85 -6.89 0.57
C ALA A 23 -2.17 -8.27 0.64
N ARG A 24 -1.21 -8.45 1.56
CA ARG A 24 -0.58 -9.77 1.82
C ARG A 24 -1.61 -10.80 2.33
N THR A 25 -2.50 -10.39 3.22
CA THR A 25 -3.58 -11.27 3.69
C THR A 25 -4.51 -11.67 2.54
N ALA A 26 -4.90 -10.73 1.69
CA ALA A 26 -5.69 -10.99 0.49
C ALA A 26 -4.97 -11.96 -0.47
N LEU A 27 -3.68 -11.70 -0.74
CA LEU A 27 -2.84 -12.54 -1.61
C LEU A 27 -2.80 -14.00 -1.11
N PHE A 28 -2.56 -14.25 0.17
CA PHE A 28 -2.44 -15.61 0.69
C PHE A 28 -3.79 -16.35 0.66
N ASN A 29 -4.91 -15.66 0.94
CA ASN A 29 -6.25 -16.23 0.75
C ASN A 29 -6.51 -16.56 -0.71
N TRP A 30 -6.14 -15.65 -1.63
CA TRP A 30 -6.29 -15.84 -3.07
C TRP A 30 -5.44 -17.02 -3.58
N LEU A 31 -4.16 -17.07 -3.23
CA LEU A 31 -3.25 -18.16 -3.62
C LEU A 31 -3.76 -19.51 -3.11
N TYR A 32 -4.19 -19.57 -1.84
CA TYR A 32 -4.70 -20.81 -1.26
C TYR A 32 -5.97 -21.30 -1.97
N ALA A 33 -6.93 -20.40 -2.20
CA ALA A 33 -8.14 -20.73 -2.94
C ALA A 33 -7.82 -21.21 -4.37
N ARG A 34 -7.04 -20.45 -5.13
CA ARG A 34 -6.70 -20.79 -6.52
C ARG A 34 -5.94 -22.10 -6.64
N LYS A 35 -4.96 -22.34 -5.79
CA LYS A 35 -4.18 -23.59 -5.79
C LYS A 35 -5.05 -24.84 -5.61
N HIS A 36 -6.11 -24.72 -4.83
CA HIS A 36 -7.02 -25.84 -4.55
C HIS A 36 -8.28 -25.84 -5.43
N GLY A 37 -8.32 -25.05 -6.51
CA GLY A 37 -9.49 -24.94 -7.38
C GLY A 37 -10.75 -24.42 -6.67
N GLY A 38 -10.56 -23.67 -5.58
CA GLY A 38 -11.61 -23.14 -4.72
C GLY A 38 -12.02 -21.71 -5.08
N GLN A 39 -12.73 -21.06 -4.16
CA GLN A 39 -13.26 -19.70 -4.30
C GLN A 39 -12.62 -18.73 -3.31
N PHE A 40 -12.34 -17.53 -3.80
CA PHE A 40 -11.91 -16.39 -3.00
C PHE A 40 -13.06 -15.39 -2.87
N VAL A 41 -13.51 -15.16 -1.64
CA VAL A 41 -14.60 -14.24 -1.30
C VAL A 41 -14.05 -12.91 -0.82
N LEU A 42 -14.61 -11.81 -1.30
CA LEU A 42 -14.36 -10.48 -0.76
C LEU A 42 -15.60 -9.99 -0.01
N ARG A 43 -15.43 -9.63 1.28
CA ARG A 43 -16.50 -9.08 2.12
C ARG A 43 -16.08 -7.75 2.72
N ILE A 44 -16.94 -6.75 2.68
CA ILE A 44 -16.68 -5.43 3.27
C ILE A 44 -17.30 -5.36 4.67
N GLU A 45 -16.46 -5.18 5.68
CA GLU A 45 -16.86 -5.10 7.08
C GLU A 45 -17.11 -3.65 7.50
N ASP A 46 -18.29 -3.12 7.11
CA ASP A 46 -18.71 -1.74 7.31
C ASP A 46 -19.73 -1.53 8.45
N THR A 47 -19.68 -2.37 9.49
CA THR A 47 -20.55 -2.24 10.67
C THR A 47 -20.23 -1.03 11.55
N ASP A 48 -19.07 -0.42 11.40
CA ASP A 48 -18.71 0.87 12.00
C ASP A 48 -19.05 2.00 11.01
N GLN A 49 -20.29 2.45 11.07
CA GLN A 49 -20.86 3.46 10.15
C GLN A 49 -20.14 4.83 10.24
N VAL A 50 -19.49 5.14 11.36
CA VAL A 50 -18.81 6.42 11.58
C VAL A 50 -17.47 6.46 10.83
N ARG A 51 -16.74 5.35 10.82
CA ARG A 51 -15.41 5.25 10.21
C ARG A 51 -15.41 4.69 8.79
N SER A 52 -16.50 4.06 8.37
CA SER A 52 -16.62 3.43 7.04
C SER A 52 -17.13 4.42 6.00
N THR A 53 -16.41 4.56 4.89
CA THR A 53 -16.81 5.43 3.78
C THR A 53 -16.90 4.67 2.46
N ALA A 54 -17.77 5.13 1.56
CA ALA A 54 -17.92 4.55 0.23
C ALA A 54 -16.62 4.67 -0.59
N GLU A 55 -15.91 5.80 -0.45
CA GLU A 55 -14.65 6.06 -1.13
C GLU A 55 -13.57 5.08 -0.67
N SER A 56 -13.51 4.78 0.64
CA SER A 56 -12.56 3.78 1.17
C SER A 56 -12.87 2.38 0.65
N ALA A 57 -14.15 2.02 0.56
CA ALA A 57 -14.55 0.73 -0.02
C ALA A 57 -14.15 0.64 -1.50
N ALA A 58 -14.49 1.65 -2.31
CA ALA A 58 -14.12 1.72 -3.72
C ALA A 58 -12.59 1.70 -3.91
N GLY A 59 -11.85 2.39 -3.04
CA GLY A 59 -10.38 2.38 -3.05
C GLY A 59 -9.80 0.98 -2.82
N ILE A 60 -10.31 0.23 -1.84
CA ILE A 60 -9.89 -1.15 -1.57
C ILE A 60 -10.16 -2.06 -2.78
N LEU A 61 -11.35 -1.93 -3.41
CA LEU A 61 -11.68 -2.71 -4.61
C LEU A 61 -10.72 -2.40 -5.76
N SER A 62 -10.45 -1.11 -6.01
CA SER A 62 -9.49 -0.67 -7.04
C SER A 62 -8.07 -1.18 -6.78
N ASP A 63 -7.62 -1.16 -5.52
CA ASP A 63 -6.29 -1.64 -5.15
C ASP A 63 -6.15 -3.16 -5.36
N LEU A 64 -7.18 -3.95 -5.00
CA LEU A 64 -7.20 -5.40 -5.23
C LEU A 64 -7.23 -5.73 -6.73
N GLN A 65 -7.99 -4.98 -7.54
CA GLN A 65 -8.03 -5.13 -8.99
C GLN A 65 -6.69 -4.80 -9.62
N TRP A 66 -6.05 -3.71 -9.21
CA TRP A 66 -4.71 -3.35 -9.68
C TRP A 66 -3.67 -4.43 -9.35
N LEU A 67 -3.79 -5.07 -8.18
CA LEU A 67 -2.96 -6.21 -7.80
C LEU A 67 -3.32 -7.51 -8.53
N GLY A 68 -4.38 -7.55 -9.35
CA GLY A 68 -4.84 -8.77 -10.01
C GLY A 68 -5.51 -9.78 -9.07
N LEU A 69 -5.83 -9.40 -7.83
CA LEU A 69 -6.48 -10.25 -6.84
C LEU A 69 -8.00 -10.25 -7.02
N ASN A 70 -8.46 -10.80 -8.15
CA ASN A 70 -9.87 -10.88 -8.48
C ASN A 70 -10.60 -11.91 -7.61
N TRP A 71 -11.79 -11.55 -7.13
CA TRP A 71 -12.64 -12.38 -6.29
C TRP A 71 -13.74 -13.07 -7.10
N ASP A 72 -14.18 -14.23 -6.62
CA ASP A 72 -15.26 -15.01 -7.26
C ASP A 72 -16.64 -14.54 -6.75
N CYS A 73 -16.70 -14.18 -5.47
CA CYS A 73 -17.90 -13.71 -4.81
C CYS A 73 -17.55 -12.44 -4.02
N GLY A 74 -18.33 -11.37 -4.19
CA GLY A 74 -18.02 -10.11 -3.51
C GLY A 74 -18.77 -8.91 -4.08
N PRO A 75 -18.39 -7.70 -3.67
CA PRO A 75 -18.93 -6.47 -4.20
C PRO A 75 -18.73 -6.33 -5.70
N GLN A 76 -19.69 -5.72 -6.38
CA GLN A 76 -19.52 -5.32 -7.78
C GLN A 76 -18.49 -4.19 -7.90
N PRO A 77 -17.78 -4.08 -9.05
CA PRO A 77 -16.94 -2.92 -9.34
C PRO A 77 -17.71 -1.60 -9.13
N GLY A 78 -17.04 -0.60 -8.54
CA GLY A 78 -17.68 0.67 -8.18
C GLY A 78 -18.27 0.73 -6.76
N GLY A 79 -18.24 -0.38 -6.01
CA GLY A 79 -18.56 -0.39 -4.57
C GLY A 79 -20.03 -0.19 -4.21
N VAL A 80 -20.94 -0.49 -5.15
CA VAL A 80 -22.38 -0.52 -4.82
C VAL A 80 -22.64 -1.60 -3.77
N LYS A 81 -23.33 -1.21 -2.69
CA LYS A 81 -23.62 -2.12 -1.58
C LYS A 81 -24.53 -3.26 -2.00
N ASN A 82 -24.15 -4.47 -1.64
CA ASN A 82 -24.89 -5.71 -1.84
C ASN A 82 -24.71 -6.63 -0.62
N GLU A 83 -25.12 -7.89 -0.73
CA GLU A 83 -25.02 -8.89 0.35
C GLU A 83 -23.60 -9.16 0.87
N TYR A 84 -22.56 -8.65 0.21
CA TYR A 84 -21.16 -8.73 0.66
C TYR A 84 -20.72 -7.51 1.49
N PHE A 85 -21.66 -6.58 1.78
CA PHE A 85 -21.45 -5.51 2.77
C PHE A 85 -22.17 -5.90 4.07
N GLN A 86 -21.48 -5.90 5.19
CA GLN A 86 -22.08 -6.27 6.48
C GLN A 86 -23.26 -5.38 6.88
N SER A 87 -23.22 -4.10 6.54
CA SER A 87 -24.33 -3.17 6.80
C SER A 87 -25.65 -3.56 6.12
N MET A 88 -25.62 -4.40 5.07
CA MET A 88 -26.79 -4.87 4.33
C MET A 88 -27.38 -6.17 4.90
N ARG A 89 -26.79 -6.73 5.98
CA ARG A 89 -27.10 -8.07 6.49
C ARG A 89 -27.73 -8.04 7.90
N LEU A 90 -28.22 -6.88 8.32
CA LEU A 90 -28.68 -6.66 9.71
C LEU A 90 -29.78 -7.63 10.13
N ASP A 91 -30.73 -7.94 9.23
CA ASP A 91 -31.82 -8.87 9.51
C ASP A 91 -31.31 -10.30 9.79
N LEU A 92 -30.32 -10.75 9.01
CA LEU A 92 -29.67 -12.04 9.24
C LEU A 92 -28.99 -12.08 10.62
N TYR A 93 -28.26 -11.03 10.98
CA TYR A 93 -27.63 -10.95 12.30
C TYR A 93 -28.65 -10.97 13.41
N ASN A 94 -29.74 -10.20 13.31
CA ASN A 94 -30.79 -10.14 14.32
C ASN A 94 -31.45 -11.52 14.54
N ALA A 95 -31.73 -12.26 13.47
CA ALA A 95 -32.30 -13.61 13.59
C ALA A 95 -31.40 -14.55 14.42
N HIS A 96 -30.08 -14.49 14.25
CA HIS A 96 -29.14 -15.31 15.02
C HIS A 96 -28.91 -14.77 16.44
N LEU A 97 -28.97 -13.44 16.65
CA LEU A 97 -28.94 -12.83 17.98
C LEU A 97 -30.14 -13.28 18.81
N ASP A 98 -31.35 -13.24 18.24
CA ASP A 98 -32.60 -13.66 18.91
C ASP A 98 -32.55 -15.15 19.29
N LYS A 99 -31.97 -16.00 18.43
CA LYS A 99 -31.71 -17.40 18.73
C LYS A 99 -30.84 -17.56 19.98
N LEU A 100 -29.68 -16.86 20.04
CA LEU A 100 -28.78 -16.94 21.20
C LEU A 100 -29.42 -16.43 22.49
N VAL A 101 -30.29 -15.42 22.43
CA VAL A 101 -31.05 -14.92 23.58
C VAL A 101 -32.07 -15.98 24.05
N LYS A 102 -32.82 -16.55 23.09
CA LYS A 102 -33.83 -17.60 23.39
C LYS A 102 -33.17 -18.84 23.99
N ASP A 103 -31.98 -19.22 23.52
CA ASP A 103 -31.23 -20.37 24.02
C ASP A 103 -30.46 -20.05 25.33
N GLY A 104 -30.64 -18.84 25.89
CA GLY A 104 -30.03 -18.39 27.15
C GLY A 104 -28.51 -18.17 27.06
N ARG A 105 -27.93 -18.22 25.86
CA ARG A 105 -26.49 -18.06 25.59
C ARG A 105 -26.05 -16.59 25.45
N ALA A 106 -27.01 -15.67 25.28
CA ALA A 106 -26.78 -14.24 25.28
C ALA A 106 -27.71 -13.52 26.25
N TYR A 107 -27.27 -12.39 26.78
CA TYR A 107 -28.01 -11.63 27.78
C TYR A 107 -27.76 -10.12 27.63
N GLU A 108 -28.71 -9.31 28.10
CA GLU A 108 -28.60 -7.86 28.11
C GLU A 108 -27.66 -7.37 29.23
N ALA A 109 -26.90 -6.33 28.91
CA ALA A 109 -26.01 -5.64 29.84
C ALA A 109 -26.20 -4.13 29.69
N TYR A 110 -26.16 -3.41 30.80
CA TYR A 110 -26.63 -2.02 30.91
C TYR A 110 -25.56 -1.06 31.42
N GLU A 111 -24.33 -1.53 31.65
CA GLU A 111 -23.25 -0.72 32.19
C GLU A 111 -22.86 0.39 31.25
N THR A 112 -22.79 1.61 31.77
CA THR A 112 -22.22 2.76 31.05
C THR A 112 -20.70 2.63 30.93
N PRO A 113 -20.06 3.35 29.97
CA PRO A 113 -18.60 3.38 29.87
C PRO A 113 -17.90 3.77 31.17
N GLN A 114 -18.51 4.70 31.96
CA GLN A 114 -17.98 5.15 33.24
C GLN A 114 -18.04 4.04 34.29
N GLN A 115 -19.14 3.30 34.37
CA GLN A 115 -19.27 2.16 35.30
C GLN A 115 -18.25 1.06 34.95
N LEU A 116 -18.10 0.72 33.66
CA LEU A 116 -17.09 -0.24 33.22
C LEU A 116 -15.66 0.23 33.54
N ALA A 117 -15.37 1.53 33.38
CA ALA A 117 -14.07 2.09 33.75
C ALA A 117 -13.82 1.98 35.26
N ALA A 118 -14.81 2.28 36.10
CA ALA A 118 -14.72 2.13 37.54
C ALA A 118 -14.46 0.66 37.96
N MET A 119 -15.17 -0.31 37.34
CA MET A 119 -14.95 -1.73 37.60
C MET A 119 -13.54 -2.19 37.22
N ARG A 120 -12.99 -1.70 36.09
CA ARG A 120 -11.61 -1.96 35.68
C ARG A 120 -10.60 -1.41 36.68
N MET A 121 -10.81 -0.18 37.14
CA MET A 121 -9.94 0.43 38.18
C MET A 121 -9.93 -0.36 39.48
N VAL A 122 -11.08 -0.92 39.90
CA VAL A 122 -11.16 -1.78 41.10
C VAL A 122 -10.35 -3.05 40.90
N ALA A 123 -10.51 -3.72 39.75
CA ALA A 123 -9.75 -4.93 39.44
C ALA A 123 -8.23 -4.66 39.39
N GLU A 124 -7.81 -3.54 38.79
CA GLU A 124 -6.42 -3.11 38.72
C GLU A 124 -5.81 -2.88 40.10
N LYS A 125 -6.55 -2.17 41.00
CA LYS A 125 -6.13 -1.98 42.40
C LYS A 125 -5.95 -3.31 43.13
N MET A 126 -6.78 -4.31 42.79
CA MET A 126 -6.66 -5.67 43.34
C MET A 126 -5.59 -6.52 42.64
N LYS A 127 -4.85 -5.94 41.68
CA LYS A 127 -3.86 -6.65 40.84
C LYS A 127 -4.44 -7.88 40.15
N ARG A 128 -5.66 -7.83 39.72
CA ARG A 128 -6.38 -8.88 39.00
C ARG A 128 -6.81 -8.39 37.63
N PRO A 129 -6.75 -9.23 36.57
CA PRO A 129 -7.30 -8.88 35.29
C PRO A 129 -8.82 -8.69 35.43
N PHE A 130 -9.36 -7.61 34.88
CA PHE A 130 -10.80 -7.43 34.79
C PHE A 130 -11.36 -8.39 33.74
N ARG A 131 -12.38 -9.15 34.14
CA ARG A 131 -13.13 -10.04 33.26
C ARG A 131 -14.63 -9.82 33.45
N TYR A 132 -15.29 -9.34 32.41
CA TYR A 132 -16.72 -9.14 32.46
C TYR A 132 -17.43 -10.49 32.33
N ARG A 133 -18.28 -10.83 33.28
CA ARG A 133 -19.04 -12.09 33.31
C ARG A 133 -20.49 -11.82 33.73
N ARG A 134 -21.42 -12.70 33.25
CA ARG A 134 -22.85 -12.61 33.54
C ARG A 134 -23.14 -12.52 35.04
N ASN A 135 -22.47 -13.31 35.86
CA ASN A 135 -22.71 -13.43 37.29
C ASN A 135 -21.73 -12.63 38.16
N MET A 136 -21.01 -11.64 37.57
CA MET A 136 -20.08 -10.80 38.34
C MET A 136 -20.86 -9.84 39.29
N PRO A 137 -20.29 -9.52 40.48
CA PRO A 137 -20.90 -8.53 41.39
C PRO A 137 -20.94 -7.13 40.79
N GLY A 138 -21.93 -6.33 41.20
CA GLY A 138 -22.00 -4.90 40.88
C GLY A 138 -22.42 -4.60 39.43
N ARG A 139 -23.04 -5.54 38.75
CA ARG A 139 -23.67 -5.29 37.44
C ARG A 139 -24.81 -4.26 37.55
N ALA A 140 -24.96 -3.46 36.51
CA ALA A 140 -26.04 -2.50 36.41
C ALA A 140 -27.40 -3.19 36.17
N GLU A 141 -28.45 -2.62 36.77
CA GLU A 141 -29.82 -3.07 36.54
C GLU A 141 -30.38 -2.48 35.24
N ARG A 142 -31.46 -3.12 34.76
CA ARG A 142 -32.17 -2.70 33.55
C ARG A 142 -32.64 -1.24 33.65
N GLY A 143 -32.38 -0.47 32.61
CA GLY A 143 -32.76 0.94 32.51
C GLY A 143 -31.75 1.95 33.06
N SER A 144 -30.61 1.50 33.60
CA SER A 144 -29.55 2.37 34.13
C SER A 144 -28.52 2.86 33.07
N GLY A 145 -28.57 2.36 31.84
CA GLY A 145 -27.62 2.71 30.79
C GLY A 145 -28.00 2.18 29.42
N PRO A 146 -27.10 2.34 28.44
CA PRO A 146 -27.30 1.83 27.09
C PRO A 146 -27.37 0.30 27.11
N THR A 147 -28.36 -0.28 26.42
CA THR A 147 -28.49 -1.73 26.33
C THR A 147 -27.56 -2.30 25.26
N VAL A 148 -26.70 -3.21 25.66
CA VAL A 148 -25.88 -4.02 24.74
C VAL A 148 -26.22 -5.51 24.95
N LEU A 149 -25.99 -6.35 23.95
CA LEU A 149 -26.12 -7.78 24.09
C LEU A 149 -24.75 -8.43 24.21
N ARG A 150 -24.58 -9.26 25.26
CA ARG A 150 -23.33 -10.00 25.49
C ARG A 150 -23.55 -11.49 25.30
N PHE A 151 -22.56 -12.15 24.75
CA PHE A 151 -22.45 -13.59 24.64
C PHE A 151 -21.72 -14.13 25.87
N GLU A 152 -22.32 -15.14 26.52
CA GLU A 152 -21.73 -15.83 27.67
C GLU A 152 -20.65 -16.79 27.18
N MET A 153 -19.39 -16.42 27.38
CA MET A 153 -18.25 -17.24 26.98
C MET A 153 -18.15 -18.50 27.88
N PRO A 154 -17.85 -19.68 27.29
CA PRO A 154 -17.62 -20.90 28.07
C PRO A 154 -16.46 -20.74 29.06
N PHE A 155 -16.54 -21.49 30.19
CA PHE A 155 -15.45 -21.54 31.18
C PHE A 155 -14.42 -22.63 30.88
N GLU A 156 -14.78 -23.56 30.01
CA GLU A 156 -13.89 -24.64 29.57
C GLU A 156 -12.75 -24.08 28.74
N THR A 157 -11.62 -24.77 28.78
CA THR A 157 -10.48 -24.49 27.90
C THR A 157 -10.88 -24.72 26.45
N ILE A 158 -10.66 -23.73 25.60
CA ILE A 158 -10.89 -23.83 24.15
C ILE A 158 -9.57 -24.20 23.48
N THR A 159 -9.54 -25.38 22.87
CA THR A 159 -8.39 -25.89 22.12
C THR A 159 -8.74 -25.95 20.63
N PHE A 160 -7.82 -25.53 19.77
CA PHE A 160 -7.95 -25.63 18.32
C PHE A 160 -6.60 -25.83 17.64
N HIS A 161 -6.63 -26.43 16.47
CA HIS A 161 -5.47 -26.58 15.61
C HIS A 161 -5.39 -25.42 14.62
N ASP A 162 -4.28 -24.66 14.67
CA ASP A 162 -3.97 -23.63 13.69
C ASP A 162 -3.02 -24.21 12.63
N LEU A 163 -3.36 -24.04 11.35
CA LEU A 163 -2.63 -24.65 10.23
C LEU A 163 -1.19 -24.15 10.09
N ILE A 164 -0.84 -23.02 10.72
CA ILE A 164 0.53 -22.46 10.71
C ILE A 164 1.20 -22.63 12.08
N LEU A 165 0.49 -22.28 13.16
CA LEU A 165 1.08 -22.21 14.49
C LEU A 165 1.04 -23.54 15.23
N GLY A 166 0.16 -24.48 14.84
CA GLY A 166 -0.08 -25.74 15.51
C GLY A 166 -1.16 -25.65 16.59
N ASP A 167 -1.13 -26.54 17.58
CA ASP A 167 -2.16 -26.62 18.61
C ASP A 167 -2.07 -25.46 19.60
N ILE A 168 -3.20 -24.83 19.85
CA ILE A 168 -3.35 -23.67 20.73
C ILE A 168 -4.48 -23.95 21.72
N SER A 169 -4.23 -23.69 23.00
CA SER A 169 -5.18 -23.83 24.08
C SER A 169 -5.29 -22.53 24.87
N VAL A 170 -6.48 -22.06 25.12
CA VAL A 170 -6.76 -20.83 25.90
C VAL A 170 -7.76 -21.16 26.98
N GLY A 171 -7.43 -20.86 28.23
CA GLY A 171 -8.29 -21.12 29.38
C GLY A 171 -9.54 -20.25 29.35
N GLY A 172 -10.66 -20.83 29.77
CA GLY A 172 -11.93 -20.10 29.80
C GLY A 172 -11.92 -18.86 30.72
N GLU A 173 -11.10 -18.89 31.77
CA GLU A 173 -10.89 -17.77 32.69
C GLU A 173 -10.21 -16.55 32.03
N GLU A 174 -9.57 -16.74 30.87
CA GLU A 174 -8.92 -15.66 30.11
C GLU A 174 -9.91 -14.85 29.27
N HIS A 175 -11.15 -15.30 29.13
CA HIS A 175 -12.15 -14.64 28.29
C HIS A 175 -13.13 -13.78 29.06
N ASP A 176 -13.53 -12.65 28.47
CA ASP A 176 -14.71 -11.86 28.86
C ASP A 176 -15.96 -12.39 28.15
N ASP A 177 -17.14 -12.18 28.73
CA ASP A 177 -18.38 -12.23 27.97
C ASP A 177 -18.41 -11.09 26.97
N ILE A 178 -18.27 -11.43 25.70
CA ILE A 178 -18.07 -10.44 24.64
C ILE A 178 -19.39 -9.74 24.25
N ILE A 179 -19.30 -8.46 23.92
CA ILE A 179 -20.43 -7.76 23.32
C ILE A 179 -20.62 -8.30 21.90
N ILE A 180 -21.84 -8.73 21.57
CA ILE A 180 -22.22 -9.24 20.25
C ILE A 180 -23.15 -8.28 19.49
N ARG A 181 -23.95 -7.44 20.22
CA ARG A 181 -24.71 -6.32 19.64
C ARG A 181 -24.43 -5.04 20.42
N LYS A 182 -24.11 -3.99 19.70
CA LYS A 182 -23.90 -2.64 20.24
C LYS A 182 -25.22 -1.95 20.58
N SER A 183 -25.16 -0.85 21.34
CA SER A 183 -26.33 -0.05 21.69
C SER A 183 -27.01 0.66 20.50
N ASP A 184 -26.30 0.82 19.37
CA ASP A 184 -26.83 1.33 18.11
C ASP A 184 -27.60 0.28 17.29
N GLY A 185 -27.68 -0.97 17.79
CA GLY A 185 -28.34 -2.08 17.14
C GLY A 185 -27.46 -2.91 16.20
N PHE A 186 -26.28 -2.41 15.82
CA PHE A 186 -25.37 -3.15 14.95
C PHE A 186 -24.61 -4.25 15.70
N PRO A 187 -24.28 -5.38 15.02
CA PRO A 187 -23.44 -6.40 15.60
C PRO A 187 -22.02 -5.88 15.80
N THR A 188 -21.29 -6.50 16.72
CA THR A 188 -19.83 -6.32 16.79
C THR A 188 -19.13 -7.18 15.76
N TYR A 189 -17.86 -6.85 15.47
CA TYR A 189 -16.98 -7.63 14.60
C TYR A 189 -17.03 -9.13 14.92
N HIS A 190 -16.89 -9.52 16.20
CA HIS A 190 -16.84 -10.93 16.60
C HIS A 190 -18.06 -11.73 16.19
N PHE A 191 -19.23 -11.13 16.27
CA PHE A 191 -20.48 -11.80 15.92
C PHE A 191 -20.72 -11.81 14.40
N ALA A 192 -20.57 -10.65 13.76
CA ALA A 192 -20.82 -10.51 12.33
C ALA A 192 -19.92 -11.44 11.50
N VAL A 193 -18.61 -11.52 11.83
CA VAL A 193 -17.67 -12.37 11.09
C VAL A 193 -18.02 -13.86 11.19
N VAL A 194 -18.50 -14.31 12.35
CA VAL A 194 -18.91 -15.72 12.55
C VAL A 194 -20.16 -16.07 11.75
N VAL A 195 -21.16 -15.20 11.78
CA VAL A 195 -22.40 -15.39 11.00
C VAL A 195 -22.10 -15.39 9.50
N ASP A 196 -21.30 -14.44 9.03
CA ASP A 196 -20.98 -14.33 7.62
C ASP A 196 -20.09 -15.48 7.12
N ASP A 197 -19.07 -15.86 7.88
CA ASP A 197 -18.21 -16.99 7.52
C ASP A 197 -19.01 -18.30 7.42
N HIS A 198 -20.01 -18.49 8.29
CA HIS A 198 -20.92 -19.62 8.20
C HIS A 198 -21.85 -19.53 6.98
N ASP A 199 -22.57 -18.41 6.82
CA ASP A 199 -23.58 -18.23 5.78
C ASP A 199 -22.97 -18.24 4.37
N MET A 200 -21.77 -17.67 4.21
CA MET A 200 -21.01 -17.68 2.96
C MET A 200 -20.26 -19.00 2.71
N GLY A 201 -20.31 -19.95 3.64
CA GLY A 201 -19.67 -21.26 3.53
C GLY A 201 -18.13 -21.18 3.51
N ILE A 202 -17.53 -20.28 4.27
CA ILE A 202 -16.09 -20.16 4.39
C ILE A 202 -15.51 -21.40 5.07
N THR A 203 -14.56 -22.05 4.43
CA THR A 203 -13.92 -23.27 4.93
C THR A 203 -12.57 -23.00 5.60
N HIS A 204 -11.87 -21.92 5.20
CA HIS A 204 -10.57 -21.56 5.71
C HIS A 204 -10.46 -20.07 5.98
N VAL A 205 -9.96 -19.72 7.17
CA VAL A 205 -9.74 -18.36 7.65
C VAL A 205 -8.25 -18.09 7.77
N LEU A 206 -7.65 -17.53 6.72
CA LEU A 206 -6.27 -17.06 6.75
C LEU A 206 -6.27 -15.57 7.14
N ARG A 207 -5.58 -15.20 8.23
CA ARG A 207 -5.54 -13.81 8.74
C ARG A 207 -4.26 -13.52 9.53
N ALA A 208 -4.03 -12.25 9.84
CA ALA A 208 -2.85 -11.86 10.62
C ALA A 208 -2.92 -12.39 12.08
N GLN A 209 -1.77 -12.74 12.62
CA GLN A 209 -1.60 -13.30 13.98
C GLN A 209 -2.11 -12.37 15.09
N GLU A 210 -2.26 -11.07 14.85
CA GLU A 210 -2.88 -10.15 15.82
C GLU A 210 -4.34 -10.51 16.16
N HIS A 211 -4.99 -11.27 15.29
CA HIS A 211 -6.34 -11.79 15.50
C HIS A 211 -6.40 -13.17 16.18
N LEU A 212 -5.26 -13.74 16.58
CA LEU A 212 -5.19 -15.06 17.16
C LEU A 212 -6.11 -15.20 18.38
N MET A 213 -6.08 -14.23 19.31
CA MET A 213 -6.91 -14.22 20.52
C MET A 213 -8.40 -13.93 20.26
N ASN A 214 -8.79 -13.68 19.01
CA ASN A 214 -10.20 -13.64 18.63
C ASN A 214 -10.76 -15.03 18.30
N THR A 215 -9.91 -15.97 17.90
CA THR A 215 -10.32 -17.32 17.47
C THR A 215 -11.08 -18.08 18.56
N PRO A 216 -10.65 -18.14 19.83
CA PRO A 216 -11.44 -18.79 20.88
C PRO A 216 -12.84 -18.18 21.05
N LYS A 217 -12.98 -16.86 20.92
CA LYS A 217 -14.28 -16.16 21.00
C LYS A 217 -15.20 -16.58 19.84
N HIS A 218 -14.64 -16.70 18.64
CA HIS A 218 -15.38 -17.16 17.46
C HIS A 218 -15.80 -18.62 17.61
N LEU A 219 -14.90 -19.50 18.09
CA LEU A 219 -15.19 -20.91 18.32
C LEU A 219 -16.31 -21.09 19.35
N GLY A 220 -16.32 -20.29 20.44
CA GLY A 220 -17.42 -20.27 21.40
C GLY A 220 -18.76 -19.90 20.75
N LEU A 221 -18.78 -18.94 19.84
CA LEU A 221 -19.98 -18.57 19.08
C LEU A 221 -20.41 -19.67 18.10
N TYR A 222 -19.47 -20.29 17.36
CA TYR A 222 -19.76 -21.45 16.49
C TYR A 222 -20.41 -22.58 17.28
N GLN A 223 -19.85 -22.92 18.44
CA GLN A 223 -20.37 -23.95 19.32
C GLN A 223 -21.80 -23.61 19.82
N ALA A 224 -22.03 -22.36 20.25
CA ALA A 224 -23.33 -21.94 20.76
C ALA A 224 -24.43 -21.91 19.69
N LEU A 225 -24.05 -21.65 18.42
CA LEU A 225 -24.98 -21.66 17.28
C LEU A 225 -25.17 -23.08 16.70
N GLY A 226 -24.35 -24.06 17.11
CA GLY A 226 -24.39 -25.44 16.61
C GLY A 226 -23.75 -25.59 15.24
N TRP A 227 -22.78 -24.73 14.89
CA TRP A 227 -22.12 -24.70 13.59
C TRP A 227 -20.71 -25.30 13.65
N GLN A 228 -20.26 -25.86 12.53
CA GLN A 228 -18.87 -26.27 12.37
C GLN A 228 -18.00 -25.05 12.05
N PRO A 229 -16.91 -24.83 12.79
CA PRO A 229 -16.00 -23.72 12.50
C PRO A 229 -15.13 -24.01 11.27
N PRO A 230 -14.68 -22.97 10.53
CA PRO A 230 -13.66 -23.11 9.50
C PRO A 230 -12.30 -23.46 10.10
N ALA A 231 -11.40 -24.00 9.29
CA ALA A 231 -10.00 -24.13 9.64
C ALA A 231 -9.34 -22.74 9.75
N HIS A 232 -8.42 -22.57 10.70
CA HIS A 232 -7.76 -21.28 10.95
C HIS A 232 -6.27 -21.36 10.64
N ALA A 233 -5.73 -20.29 10.06
CA ALA A 233 -4.31 -20.10 9.78
C ALA A 233 -3.90 -18.66 10.14
N HIS A 234 -3.06 -18.48 11.16
CA HIS A 234 -2.63 -17.16 11.61
C HIS A 234 -1.22 -16.87 11.12
N MET A 235 -1.13 -15.94 10.19
CA MET A 235 0.12 -15.51 9.54
C MET A 235 0.88 -14.52 10.41
N PRO A 236 2.24 -14.59 10.44
CA PRO A 236 3.05 -13.64 11.18
C PRO A 236 2.89 -12.20 10.67
N LEU A 237 3.15 -11.25 11.55
CA LEU A 237 3.04 -9.82 11.26
C LEU A 237 4.16 -9.33 10.33
N VAL A 238 3.96 -8.15 9.74
CA VAL A 238 4.95 -7.43 8.95
C VAL A 238 5.50 -6.28 9.79
N PHE A 239 6.83 -6.23 9.92
CA PHE A 239 7.56 -5.19 10.65
C PHE A 239 8.43 -4.37 9.70
N ASN A 240 8.71 -3.15 10.08
CA ASN A 240 9.77 -2.34 9.49
C ASN A 240 11.15 -2.92 9.82
N MET A 241 12.20 -2.45 9.14
CA MET A 241 13.57 -2.87 9.38
C MET A 241 14.08 -2.55 10.80
N ASP A 242 13.49 -1.55 11.46
CA ASP A 242 13.77 -1.16 12.85
C ASP A 242 13.00 -1.96 13.90
N ASN A 243 12.33 -3.05 13.50
CA ASN A 243 11.46 -3.89 14.33
C ASN A 243 10.21 -3.20 14.89
N THR A 244 9.83 -2.04 14.39
CA THR A 244 8.52 -1.47 14.68
C THR A 244 7.45 -2.08 13.78
N LYS A 245 6.22 -2.28 14.29
CA LYS A 245 5.11 -2.75 13.46
C LYS A 245 4.82 -1.72 12.36
N MET A 246 4.84 -2.15 11.11
CA MET A 246 4.50 -1.30 9.97
C MET A 246 3.07 -0.76 10.10
N SER A 247 2.90 0.55 10.03
CA SER A 247 1.60 1.18 10.27
C SER A 247 1.45 2.49 9.50
N LYS A 248 0.20 2.95 9.30
CA LYS A 248 -0.11 4.26 8.70
C LYS A 248 0.56 5.43 9.44
N ARG A 249 0.86 5.26 10.74
CA ARG A 249 1.57 6.27 11.54
C ARG A 249 3.00 6.54 11.08
N ASP A 250 3.60 5.66 10.31
CA ASP A 250 4.97 5.88 9.82
C ASP A 250 5.03 7.04 8.82
N LYS A 251 3.99 7.25 8.00
CA LYS A 251 3.84 8.44 7.16
C LYS A 251 3.75 9.71 7.97
N THR A 252 2.89 9.72 9.00
CA THR A 252 2.69 10.91 9.84
C THR A 252 3.93 11.26 10.65
N LYS A 253 4.69 10.24 11.11
CA LYS A 253 6.00 10.45 11.76
C LYS A 253 7.01 11.06 10.79
N ALA A 254 7.11 10.54 9.56
CA ALA A 254 8.02 11.06 8.55
C ALA A 254 7.67 12.50 8.15
N ALA A 255 6.39 12.82 7.93
CA ALA A 255 5.94 14.17 7.62
C ALA A 255 6.23 15.16 8.75
N ARG A 256 6.00 14.77 10.02
CA ARG A 256 6.36 15.59 11.18
C ARG A 256 7.86 15.82 11.29
N ALA A 257 8.66 14.79 11.05
CA ALA A 257 10.12 14.93 11.07
C ALA A 257 10.61 15.88 9.97
N ALA A 258 10.04 15.79 8.76
CA ALA A 258 10.35 16.70 7.66
C ALA A 258 9.96 18.15 7.99
N ALA A 259 8.74 18.37 8.50
CA ALA A 259 8.29 19.70 8.92
C ALA A 259 9.17 20.29 10.03
N ALA A 260 9.53 19.49 11.03
CA ALA A 260 10.43 19.92 12.10
C ALA A 260 11.84 20.29 11.61
N ALA A 261 12.39 19.48 10.68
CA ALA A 261 13.68 19.76 10.06
C ALA A 261 13.63 21.05 9.23
N TRP A 262 12.56 21.28 8.49
CA TRP A 262 12.35 22.46 7.66
C TRP A 262 12.23 23.74 8.53
N ILE A 263 11.47 23.68 9.63
CA ILE A 263 11.37 24.79 10.61
C ILE A 263 12.73 25.06 11.24
N LYS A 264 13.51 24.01 11.59
CA LYS A 264 14.86 24.17 12.16
C LYS A 264 15.85 24.87 11.20
N GLN A 265 15.60 24.82 9.90
CA GLN A 265 16.37 25.54 8.87
C GLN A 265 16.03 27.04 8.79
N GLY A 266 15.16 27.56 9.66
CA GLY A 266 14.81 28.98 9.77
C GLY A 266 13.50 29.37 9.07
N HIS A 267 12.72 28.41 8.60
CA HIS A 267 11.41 28.68 7.99
C HIS A 267 10.32 28.76 9.06
N THR A 268 9.21 29.43 8.75
CA THR A 268 8.11 29.65 9.70
C THR A 268 6.94 28.68 9.46
N LEU A 269 6.07 28.54 10.46
CA LEU A 269 4.85 27.74 10.34
C LEU A 269 3.91 28.34 9.28
N GLU A 270 3.83 29.67 9.19
CA GLU A 270 3.01 30.39 8.22
C GLU A 270 3.41 30.04 6.78
N THR A 271 4.70 29.98 6.50
CA THR A 271 5.21 29.58 5.19
C THR A 271 4.85 28.11 4.87
N LEU A 272 4.81 27.23 5.88
CA LEU A 272 4.38 25.84 5.68
C LEU A 272 2.86 25.77 5.43
N VAL A 273 2.05 26.60 6.09
CA VAL A 273 0.61 26.75 5.82
C VAL A 273 0.39 27.16 4.36
N GLU A 274 1.08 28.20 3.89
CA GLU A 274 0.97 28.66 2.49
C GLU A 274 1.36 27.57 1.47
N LYS A 275 2.48 26.87 1.70
CA LYS A 275 2.95 25.83 0.79
C LYS A 275 2.08 24.59 0.79
N SER A 276 1.58 24.16 1.94
CA SER A 276 0.82 22.92 2.08
C SER A 276 -0.68 23.10 1.84
N GLY A 277 -1.19 24.33 1.91
CA GLY A 277 -2.62 24.62 1.87
C GLY A 277 -3.39 24.10 3.11
N ILE A 278 -2.69 23.66 4.16
CA ILE A 278 -3.32 23.16 5.38
C ILE A 278 -3.66 24.34 6.28
N PRO A 279 -4.90 24.46 6.82
CA PRO A 279 -5.24 25.45 7.82
C PRO A 279 -4.32 25.41 9.05
N ALA A 280 -3.97 26.58 9.58
CA ALA A 280 -2.96 26.71 10.65
C ALA A 280 -3.29 25.91 11.93
N ASP A 281 -4.57 25.84 12.31
CA ASP A 281 -5.07 25.08 13.44
C ASP A 281 -4.89 23.55 13.22
N GLN A 282 -5.26 23.05 12.05
CA GLN A 282 -5.09 21.64 11.69
C GLN A 282 -3.62 21.24 11.59
N LEU A 283 -2.79 22.11 10.99
CA LEU A 283 -1.34 21.89 10.91
C LEU A 283 -0.72 21.81 12.30
N LYS A 284 -1.11 22.72 13.22
CA LYS A 284 -0.66 22.72 14.61
C LYS A 284 -1.09 21.44 15.35
N GLU A 285 -2.36 21.03 15.23
CA GLU A 285 -2.85 19.79 15.84
C GLU A 285 -2.09 18.56 15.31
N PHE A 286 -1.78 18.54 14.02
CA PHE A 286 -0.99 17.48 13.41
C PHE A 286 0.44 17.44 13.97
N LEU A 287 1.12 18.59 14.03
CA LEU A 287 2.48 18.69 14.57
C LEU A 287 2.53 18.36 16.07
N ASP A 288 1.52 18.75 16.85
CA ASP A 288 1.34 18.44 18.27
C ASP A 288 0.94 16.98 18.55
N LYS A 289 0.84 16.13 17.50
CA LYS A 289 0.44 14.71 17.57
C LYS A 289 -0.99 14.46 18.10
N LYS A 290 -1.89 15.45 17.97
CA LYS A 290 -3.30 15.31 18.34
C LYS A 290 -4.12 14.57 17.29
N THR A 291 -3.65 14.54 16.04
CA THR A 291 -4.23 13.78 14.94
C THR A 291 -3.16 13.07 14.12
N ASP A 292 -3.46 11.86 13.63
CA ASP A 292 -2.62 11.05 12.74
C ASP A 292 -3.22 11.00 11.31
N ASP A 293 -3.78 12.11 10.81
CA ASP A 293 -4.37 12.17 9.48
C ASP A 293 -3.29 12.03 8.39
N SER A 294 -3.40 10.97 7.60
CA SER A 294 -2.47 10.67 6.50
C SER A 294 -2.59 11.65 5.32
N ARG A 295 -3.72 12.35 5.16
CA ARG A 295 -3.91 13.37 4.12
C ARG A 295 -3.07 14.61 4.44
N LEU A 296 -3.04 15.03 5.71
CA LEU A 296 -2.17 16.12 6.16
C LEU A 296 -0.69 15.75 5.99
N ALA A 297 -0.33 14.49 6.30
CA ALA A 297 1.03 14.01 6.05
C ALA A 297 1.40 14.10 4.56
N ALA A 298 0.51 13.67 3.66
CA ALA A 298 0.74 13.73 2.21
C ALA A 298 0.90 15.18 1.71
N ALA A 299 0.06 16.12 2.19
CA ALA A 299 0.15 17.52 1.82
C ALA A 299 1.47 18.16 2.29
N ILE A 300 1.95 17.84 3.50
CA ILE A 300 3.26 18.28 3.99
C ILE A 300 4.39 17.68 3.14
N GLY A 301 4.32 16.38 2.83
CA GLY A 301 5.30 15.71 1.98
C GLY A 301 5.42 16.38 0.61
N ALA A 302 4.31 16.68 -0.03
CA ALA A 302 4.25 17.39 -1.30
C ALA A 302 4.81 18.82 -1.20
N ALA A 303 4.39 19.59 -0.18
CA ALA A 303 4.85 20.96 0.04
C ALA A 303 6.36 21.09 0.26
N LEU A 304 6.96 20.10 0.90
CA LEU A 304 8.39 20.05 1.22
C LEU A 304 9.22 19.23 0.24
N ALA A 305 8.60 18.68 -0.81
CA ALA A 305 9.22 17.75 -1.77
C ALA A 305 9.93 16.57 -1.06
N VAL A 306 9.32 16.05 0.01
CA VAL A 306 9.85 14.93 0.79
C VAL A 306 9.08 13.67 0.46
N HIS A 307 9.82 12.62 0.06
CA HIS A 307 9.24 11.31 -0.14
C HIS A 307 8.83 10.69 1.21
N LEU A 308 7.54 10.38 1.34
CA LEU A 308 6.99 9.68 2.51
C LEU A 308 7.04 8.16 2.27
N PRO A 309 7.22 7.35 3.34
CA PRO A 309 7.27 5.91 3.17
C PRO A 309 5.93 5.37 2.64
N GLU A 310 5.98 4.50 1.65
CA GLU A 310 4.82 3.79 1.13
C GLU A 310 4.31 2.81 2.18
N ILE A 311 3.01 2.84 2.44
CA ILE A 311 2.33 2.01 3.42
C ILE A 311 1.09 1.35 2.81
N ASP A 312 0.32 2.13 2.06
CA ASP A 312 -0.87 1.66 1.39
C ASP A 312 -0.54 1.26 -0.06
N VAL A 313 -1.28 0.33 -0.63
CA VAL A 313 -1.08 -0.14 -2.01
C VAL A 313 -1.06 1.03 -3.00
N GLN A 314 -1.93 2.02 -2.80
CA GLN A 314 -1.97 3.21 -3.65
C GLN A 314 -0.67 4.02 -3.64
N ASP A 315 0.09 4.01 -2.52
CA ASP A 315 1.39 4.70 -2.48
C ASP A 315 2.39 4.03 -3.41
N PHE A 316 2.48 2.69 -3.36
CA PHE A 316 3.37 1.92 -4.24
C PHE A 316 3.00 2.13 -5.70
N ARG A 317 1.71 2.12 -6.03
CA ARG A 317 1.23 2.41 -7.37
C ARG A 317 1.64 3.80 -7.84
N ARG A 318 1.51 4.84 -7.00
CA ARG A 318 1.94 6.22 -7.30
C ARG A 318 3.45 6.39 -7.35
N SER A 319 4.20 5.60 -6.59
CA SER A 319 5.67 5.54 -6.67
C SER A 319 6.18 4.73 -7.87
N GLY A 320 5.26 4.20 -8.71
CA GLY A 320 5.59 3.52 -9.96
C GLY A 320 6.13 2.11 -9.79
N TYR A 321 5.75 1.42 -8.70
CA TYR A 321 5.98 0.00 -8.57
C TYR A 321 5.00 -0.79 -9.44
N LEU A 322 5.48 -1.89 -10.03
CA LEU A 322 4.63 -2.83 -10.76
C LEU A 322 3.86 -3.71 -9.78
N SER A 323 2.61 -4.03 -10.12
CA SER A 323 1.75 -4.86 -9.26
C SER A 323 2.35 -6.24 -8.99
N ASP A 324 2.92 -6.90 -10.02
CA ASP A 324 3.54 -8.22 -9.88
C ASP A 324 4.76 -8.20 -8.98
N ALA A 325 5.59 -7.15 -9.07
CA ALA A 325 6.76 -6.98 -8.23
C ALA A 325 6.35 -6.82 -6.76
N LEU A 326 5.31 -5.99 -6.50
CA LEU A 326 4.78 -5.81 -5.15
C LEU A 326 4.18 -7.10 -4.61
N LEU A 327 3.38 -7.83 -5.40
CA LEU A 327 2.80 -9.12 -5.00
C LEU A 327 3.87 -10.15 -4.67
N ASN A 328 4.87 -10.33 -5.54
CA ASN A 328 5.97 -11.26 -5.29
C ASN A 328 6.73 -10.87 -4.01
N PHE A 329 7.02 -9.59 -3.83
CA PHE A 329 7.73 -9.12 -2.63
C PHE A 329 6.94 -9.38 -1.34
N ILE A 330 5.63 -9.04 -1.30
CA ILE A 330 4.82 -9.26 -0.09
C ILE A 330 4.55 -10.74 0.17
N ALA A 331 4.53 -11.59 -0.87
CA ALA A 331 4.46 -13.04 -0.70
C ALA A 331 5.68 -13.56 0.07
N LEU A 332 6.89 -13.11 -0.29
CA LEU A 332 8.13 -13.53 0.35
C LEU A 332 8.28 -13.02 1.80
N ILE A 333 7.41 -12.11 2.25
CA ILE A 333 7.40 -11.69 3.64
C ILE A 333 6.71 -12.78 4.48
N GLY A 334 7.50 -13.72 4.97
CA GLY A 334 7.05 -14.81 5.84
C GLY A 334 6.58 -16.07 5.10
N TRP A 335 6.72 -16.16 3.78
CA TRP A 335 6.59 -17.37 3.00
C TRP A 335 7.89 -17.63 2.23
N SER A 336 8.28 -18.90 2.07
CA SER A 336 9.45 -19.31 1.31
C SER A 336 9.05 -20.30 0.20
N PRO A 337 9.36 -19.99 -1.08
CA PRO A 337 9.14 -20.92 -2.19
C PRO A 337 10.17 -22.06 -2.24
N GLY A 338 11.21 -22.04 -1.40
CA GLY A 338 12.37 -22.93 -1.46
C GLY A 338 13.46 -22.44 -2.42
N GLU A 339 14.60 -23.14 -2.43
CA GLU A 339 15.72 -22.94 -3.37
C GLU A 339 16.26 -21.50 -3.48
N ASN A 340 16.04 -20.65 -2.48
CA ASN A 340 16.39 -19.22 -2.47
C ASN A 340 15.84 -18.41 -3.67
N ARG A 341 14.72 -18.83 -4.23
CA ARG A 341 14.06 -18.13 -5.34
C ARG A 341 13.43 -16.84 -4.84
N GLU A 342 13.73 -15.74 -5.50
CA GLU A 342 13.24 -14.42 -5.12
C GLU A 342 12.33 -13.77 -6.17
N ILE A 343 12.54 -14.06 -7.46
CA ILE A 343 11.71 -13.55 -8.55
C ILE A 343 10.82 -14.68 -9.06
N LEU A 344 9.52 -14.52 -8.89
CA LEU A 344 8.50 -15.53 -9.19
C LEU A 344 7.41 -14.92 -10.05
N SER A 345 7.03 -15.59 -11.13
CA SER A 345 5.79 -15.27 -11.84
C SER A 345 4.56 -15.60 -10.98
N HIS A 346 3.39 -15.07 -11.37
CA HIS A 346 2.11 -15.42 -10.74
C HIS A 346 1.85 -16.92 -10.71
N ASP A 347 2.10 -17.61 -11.84
CA ASP A 347 1.90 -19.06 -11.96
C ASP A 347 2.84 -19.84 -11.05
N GLU A 348 4.10 -19.41 -10.96
CA GLU A 348 5.07 -20.02 -10.04
C GLU A 348 4.68 -19.82 -8.58
N MET A 349 4.22 -18.61 -8.21
CA MET A 349 3.71 -18.37 -6.85
C MET A 349 2.53 -19.30 -6.55
N LEU A 350 1.60 -19.46 -7.49
CA LEU A 350 0.44 -20.33 -7.34
C LEU A 350 0.83 -21.80 -7.17
N GLN A 351 1.76 -22.29 -7.99
CA GLN A 351 2.23 -23.67 -7.93
C GLN A 351 2.97 -23.98 -6.63
N LEU A 352 3.83 -23.06 -6.17
CA LEU A 352 4.72 -23.27 -5.03
C LEU A 352 4.06 -22.95 -3.68
N PHE A 353 3.00 -22.12 -3.67
CA PHE A 353 2.39 -21.66 -2.42
C PHE A 353 1.89 -22.82 -1.56
N SER A 354 2.23 -22.78 -0.26
CA SER A 354 1.79 -23.77 0.72
C SER A 354 1.79 -23.15 2.11
N LEU A 355 0.81 -23.51 2.94
CA LEU A 355 0.72 -23.03 4.32
C LEU A 355 1.85 -23.55 5.20
N GLU A 356 2.33 -24.76 4.92
CA GLU A 356 3.41 -25.43 5.65
C GLU A 356 4.76 -24.69 5.49
N THR A 357 4.93 -23.96 4.39
CA THR A 357 6.14 -23.17 4.12
C THR A 357 6.04 -21.71 4.58
N ILE A 358 4.92 -21.34 5.23
CA ILE A 358 4.81 -20.06 5.93
C ILE A 358 5.58 -20.13 7.26
N GLY A 359 6.53 -19.23 7.42
CA GLY A 359 7.30 -19.11 8.67
C GLY A 359 6.43 -18.65 9.84
N LYS A 360 6.81 -19.03 11.07
CA LYS A 360 6.11 -18.63 12.31
C LYS A 360 6.59 -17.29 12.86
N THR A 361 7.69 -16.76 12.33
CA THR A 361 8.31 -15.49 12.77
C THR A 361 7.91 -14.34 11.86
N SER A 362 7.80 -13.14 12.44
CA SER A 362 7.44 -11.93 11.70
C SER A 362 8.48 -11.59 10.64
N GLY A 363 8.01 -11.25 9.44
CA GLY A 363 8.84 -10.81 8.33
C GLY A 363 9.14 -9.31 8.36
N ARG A 364 10.23 -8.89 7.73
CA ARG A 364 10.64 -7.48 7.63
C ARG A 364 10.39 -6.93 6.24
N PHE A 365 9.88 -5.71 6.17
CA PHE A 365 9.65 -4.99 4.93
C PHE A 365 10.91 -4.23 4.52
N ASP A 366 11.72 -4.83 3.66
CA ASP A 366 12.93 -4.21 3.12
C ASP A 366 12.62 -3.47 1.82
N ARG A 367 12.58 -2.12 1.90
CA ARG A 367 12.30 -1.24 0.75
C ARG A 367 13.38 -1.29 -0.33
N LYS A 368 14.65 -1.53 0.06
CA LYS A 368 15.76 -1.63 -0.91
C LYS A 368 15.62 -2.91 -1.73
N LYS A 369 15.24 -4.01 -1.08
CA LYS A 369 14.95 -5.27 -1.76
C LYS A 369 13.76 -5.13 -2.71
N LEU A 370 12.67 -4.47 -2.28
CA LEU A 370 11.52 -4.22 -3.15
C LEU A 370 11.90 -3.38 -4.37
N LEU A 371 12.67 -2.31 -4.18
CA LEU A 371 13.13 -1.46 -5.29
C LEU A 371 14.00 -2.25 -6.29
N TRP A 372 14.94 -3.04 -5.79
CA TRP A 372 15.74 -3.93 -6.63
C TRP A 372 14.86 -4.93 -7.40
N MET A 373 13.95 -5.58 -6.71
CA MET A 373 13.02 -6.55 -7.31
C MET A 373 12.17 -5.88 -8.41
N ASN A 374 11.64 -4.70 -8.14
CA ASN A 374 10.84 -3.96 -9.13
C ASN A 374 11.65 -3.64 -10.40
N GLY A 375 12.91 -3.23 -10.25
CA GLY A 375 13.84 -3.03 -11.37
C GLY A 375 14.04 -4.32 -12.19
N GLU A 376 14.15 -5.51 -11.52
CA GLU A 376 14.24 -6.79 -12.22
C GLU A 376 12.97 -7.11 -13.03
N TYR A 377 11.78 -6.78 -12.50
CA TYR A 377 10.53 -6.94 -13.23
C TYR A 377 10.44 -5.99 -14.42
N ILE A 378 10.83 -4.72 -14.26
CA ILE A 378 10.85 -3.74 -15.37
C ILE A 378 11.78 -4.24 -16.48
N ARG A 379 13.00 -4.69 -16.17
CA ARG A 379 13.96 -5.19 -17.17
C ARG A 379 13.47 -6.40 -17.96
N LYS A 380 12.70 -7.27 -17.32
CA LYS A 380 12.18 -8.50 -17.95
C LYS A 380 10.87 -8.31 -18.71
N ARG A 381 10.16 -7.19 -18.50
CA ARG A 381 8.90 -6.90 -19.18
C ARG A 381 9.09 -6.59 -20.66
N SER A 382 8.14 -6.97 -21.48
CA SER A 382 8.05 -6.44 -22.85
C SER A 382 7.69 -4.95 -22.83
N ILE A 383 8.06 -4.21 -23.88
CA ILE A 383 7.68 -2.78 -24.02
C ILE A 383 6.16 -2.63 -24.08
N ASP A 384 5.45 -3.58 -24.66
CA ASP A 384 3.97 -3.56 -24.72
C ASP A 384 3.35 -3.70 -23.32
N ASP A 385 3.86 -4.61 -22.51
CA ASP A 385 3.41 -4.76 -21.11
C ASP A 385 3.76 -3.52 -20.28
N LEU A 386 4.98 -2.98 -20.45
CA LEU A 386 5.38 -1.75 -19.77
C LEU A 386 4.53 -0.55 -20.16
N LEU A 387 4.07 -0.49 -21.42
CA LEU A 387 3.16 0.56 -21.87
C LEU A 387 1.80 0.45 -21.16
N HIS A 388 1.31 -0.78 -20.97
CA HIS A 388 0.11 -1.02 -20.16
C HIS A 388 0.30 -0.61 -18.70
N ASP A 389 1.43 -0.98 -18.10
CA ASP A 389 1.77 -0.58 -16.72
C ASP A 389 1.92 0.95 -16.59
N LEU A 390 2.52 1.61 -17.61
CA LEU A 390 2.65 3.07 -17.67
C LEU A 390 1.27 3.75 -17.79
N ALA A 391 0.34 3.18 -18.55
CA ALA A 391 -1.03 3.71 -18.63
C ALA A 391 -1.74 3.65 -17.27
N ALA A 392 -1.60 2.53 -16.53
CA ALA A 392 -2.13 2.38 -15.18
C ALA A 392 -1.48 3.35 -14.18
N PHE A 393 -0.17 3.62 -14.32
CA PHE A 393 0.56 4.62 -13.53
C PHE A 393 0.10 6.05 -13.84
N ASN A 394 -0.04 6.40 -15.12
CA ASN A 394 -0.51 7.71 -15.58
C ASN A 394 -1.96 8.02 -15.14
N ALA A 395 -2.78 6.99 -14.90
CA ALA A 395 -4.14 7.17 -14.40
C ALA A 395 -4.19 7.71 -12.94
N VAL A 396 -3.11 7.58 -12.17
CA VAL A 396 -3.05 7.98 -10.76
C VAL A 396 -1.98 9.03 -10.46
N THR A 397 -1.26 9.48 -11.49
CA THR A 397 -0.16 10.46 -11.40
C THR A 397 -0.32 11.54 -12.47
N ASP A 398 0.46 12.62 -12.35
CA ASP A 398 0.38 13.75 -13.26
C ASP A 398 1.78 14.16 -13.79
N TYR A 399 2.58 13.17 -14.19
CA TYR A 399 3.85 13.43 -14.85
C TYR A 399 3.64 13.82 -16.32
N PRO A 400 4.50 14.68 -16.90
CA PRO A 400 4.38 15.15 -18.29
C PRO A 400 4.35 14.03 -19.34
N ILE A 401 4.97 12.90 -19.09
CA ILE A 401 4.96 11.70 -19.96
C ILE A 401 3.53 11.21 -20.27
N LYS A 402 2.56 11.53 -19.43
CA LYS A 402 1.14 11.23 -19.63
C LYS A 402 0.58 11.82 -20.94
N HIS A 403 1.15 12.96 -21.38
CA HIS A 403 0.72 13.68 -22.58
C HIS A 403 1.54 13.32 -23.82
N ALA A 404 2.53 12.42 -23.68
CA ALA A 404 3.34 11.93 -24.79
C ALA A 404 2.51 11.01 -25.71
N THR A 405 2.86 11.01 -27.01
CA THR A 405 2.32 10.03 -27.95
C THR A 405 2.76 8.61 -27.55
N GLU A 406 2.02 7.60 -27.98
CA GLU A 406 2.39 6.20 -27.72
C GLU A 406 3.81 5.88 -28.21
N SER A 407 4.19 6.37 -29.40
CA SER A 407 5.55 6.20 -29.93
C SER A 407 6.60 6.79 -28.99
N GLN A 408 6.39 8.01 -28.49
CA GLN A 408 7.31 8.65 -27.55
C GLN A 408 7.38 7.89 -26.23
N GLN A 409 6.25 7.39 -25.72
CA GLN A 409 6.24 6.55 -24.50
C GLN A 409 7.02 5.26 -24.70
N ARG A 410 6.90 4.60 -25.86
CA ARG A 410 7.68 3.40 -26.22
C ARG A 410 9.18 3.69 -26.27
N ASP A 411 9.59 4.79 -26.91
CA ASP A 411 10.98 5.20 -27.00
C ASP A 411 11.57 5.49 -25.62
N LEU A 412 10.81 6.18 -24.74
CA LEU A 412 11.22 6.45 -23.36
C LEU A 412 11.33 5.17 -22.54
N LEU A 413 10.35 4.28 -22.62
CA LEU A 413 10.42 2.99 -21.96
C LEU A 413 11.67 2.21 -22.38
N ALA A 414 11.94 2.11 -23.67
CA ALA A 414 13.13 1.43 -24.18
C ALA A 414 14.46 2.08 -23.71
N MET A 415 14.51 3.43 -23.64
CA MET A 415 15.69 4.15 -23.17
C MET A 415 15.99 3.99 -21.68
N TYR A 416 14.94 3.82 -20.87
CA TYR A 416 15.05 3.82 -19.41
C TYR A 416 14.94 2.44 -18.77
N GLN A 417 14.42 1.43 -19.48
CA GLN A 417 14.12 0.08 -18.96
C GLN A 417 15.27 -0.55 -18.16
N GLU A 418 16.50 -0.46 -18.67
CA GLU A 418 17.68 -1.06 -18.03
C GLU A 418 18.20 -0.28 -16.82
N ARG A 419 17.74 0.96 -16.61
CA ARG A 419 18.36 1.93 -15.69
C ARG A 419 17.45 2.38 -14.57
N THR A 420 16.19 1.99 -14.61
CA THR A 420 15.13 2.51 -13.75
C THR A 420 14.68 1.49 -12.75
N GLY A 421 14.49 1.90 -11.50
CA GLY A 421 13.92 1.09 -10.44
C GLY A 421 12.40 1.16 -10.38
N THR A 422 11.78 2.28 -10.82
CA THR A 422 10.32 2.48 -10.83
C THR A 422 9.87 3.32 -12.02
N LEU A 423 8.59 3.24 -12.40
CA LEU A 423 8.00 4.10 -13.43
C LEU A 423 8.00 5.58 -13.03
N ALA A 424 7.91 5.89 -11.73
CA ALA A 424 8.00 7.27 -11.25
C ALA A 424 9.41 7.85 -11.45
N GLU A 425 10.45 7.05 -11.17
CA GLU A 425 11.84 7.45 -11.45
C GLU A 425 12.06 7.70 -12.96
N MET A 426 11.52 6.83 -13.81
CA MET A 426 11.57 7.03 -15.26
C MET A 426 10.84 8.32 -15.68
N ALA A 427 9.63 8.52 -15.17
CA ALA A 427 8.82 9.70 -15.49
C ALA A 427 9.50 11.01 -15.06
N GLU A 428 10.11 11.02 -13.86
CA GLU A 428 10.86 12.19 -13.37
C GLU A 428 12.12 12.43 -14.22
N ASN A 429 12.90 11.39 -14.49
CA ASN A 429 14.13 11.50 -15.29
C ASN A 429 13.85 11.83 -16.77
N SER A 430 12.64 11.62 -17.25
CA SER A 430 12.21 11.97 -18.61
C SER A 430 11.55 13.35 -18.72
N ARG A 431 11.34 14.06 -17.62
CA ARG A 431 10.63 15.36 -17.57
C ARG A 431 11.21 16.37 -18.56
N PHE A 432 12.54 16.42 -18.71
CA PHE A 432 13.22 17.35 -19.61
C PHE A 432 12.86 17.16 -21.09
N PHE A 433 12.28 16.05 -21.50
CA PHE A 433 11.79 15.90 -22.87
C PHE A 433 10.54 16.74 -23.16
N PHE A 434 9.78 17.09 -22.11
CA PHE A 434 8.47 17.75 -22.21
C PHE A 434 8.48 19.18 -21.67
N GLU A 435 9.40 19.46 -20.74
CA GLU A 435 9.51 20.75 -20.05
C GLU A 435 10.92 21.32 -20.23
N GLU A 436 11.07 22.62 -20.04
CA GLU A 436 12.37 23.24 -20.00
C GLU A 436 13.13 22.75 -18.76
N PRO A 437 14.32 22.14 -18.92
CA PRO A 437 15.02 21.59 -17.76
C PRO A 437 15.60 22.70 -16.87
N GLU A 438 15.53 22.47 -15.55
CA GLU A 438 16.33 23.27 -14.62
C GLU A 438 17.81 22.97 -14.83
N MET A 439 18.59 24.05 -14.99
CA MET A 439 20.02 23.92 -15.21
C MET A 439 20.77 23.71 -13.90
N ASP A 440 21.38 22.55 -13.73
CA ASP A 440 22.31 22.30 -12.63
C ASP A 440 23.50 23.27 -12.71
N ALA A 441 23.55 24.24 -11.79
CA ALA A 441 24.55 25.27 -11.77
C ALA A 441 25.98 24.72 -11.62
N ALA A 442 26.19 23.64 -10.89
CA ALA A 442 27.50 23.03 -10.72
C ALA A 442 27.95 22.31 -11.99
N ALA A 443 27.05 21.53 -12.60
CA ALA A 443 27.31 20.87 -13.88
C ALA A 443 27.53 21.89 -15.01
N PHE A 444 26.75 22.96 -15.07
CA PHE A 444 26.89 24.03 -16.05
C PHE A 444 28.23 24.72 -15.91
N LYS A 445 28.61 25.16 -14.70
CA LYS A 445 29.91 25.77 -14.41
C LYS A 445 31.07 24.85 -14.82
N LYS A 446 30.97 23.57 -14.48
CA LYS A 446 32.02 22.58 -14.74
C LYS A 446 32.20 22.27 -16.23
N HIS A 447 31.12 22.10 -16.98
CA HIS A 447 31.16 21.54 -18.34
C HIS A 447 30.93 22.58 -19.43
N VAL A 448 30.31 23.72 -19.15
CA VAL A 448 30.00 24.77 -20.15
C VAL A 448 30.83 26.02 -19.91
N GLU A 449 30.95 26.52 -18.69
CA GLU A 449 31.69 27.76 -18.42
C GLU A 449 33.17 27.56 -18.22
N SER A 450 33.59 26.46 -17.60
CA SER A 450 35.00 26.20 -17.32
C SER A 450 35.76 25.74 -18.56
N GLY A 451 37.02 26.17 -18.69
CA GLY A 451 37.90 25.77 -19.80
C GLY A 451 37.38 26.21 -21.17
N ASN A 452 37.33 25.27 -22.12
CA ASN A 452 36.86 25.52 -23.49
C ASN A 452 35.40 25.07 -23.72
N GLY A 453 34.60 24.91 -22.66
CA GLY A 453 33.24 24.36 -22.77
C GLY A 453 32.35 25.13 -23.74
N ARG A 454 32.33 26.46 -23.68
CA ARG A 454 31.56 27.31 -24.62
C ARG A 454 32.02 27.16 -26.07
N GLY A 455 33.36 27.12 -26.30
CA GLY A 455 33.91 26.91 -27.64
C GLY A 455 33.55 25.54 -28.21
N LEU A 456 33.54 24.49 -27.37
CA LEU A 456 33.07 23.17 -27.77
C LEU A 456 31.58 23.17 -28.08
N LEU A 457 30.77 23.84 -27.26
CA LEU A 457 29.33 23.92 -27.46
C LEU A 457 28.98 24.66 -28.77
N GLN A 458 29.73 25.74 -29.09
CA GLN A 458 29.54 26.44 -30.36
C GLN A 458 29.91 25.54 -31.56
N GLN A 459 31.03 24.82 -31.50
CA GLN A 459 31.39 23.87 -32.56
C GLN A 459 30.35 22.77 -32.75
N ILE A 460 29.81 22.22 -31.64
CA ILE A 460 28.74 21.23 -31.68
C ILE A 460 27.48 21.84 -32.31
N ARG A 461 27.12 23.05 -31.94
CA ARG A 461 25.96 23.77 -32.48
C ARG A 461 26.09 23.93 -34.01
N ASP A 462 27.26 24.32 -34.50
CA ASP A 462 27.51 24.53 -35.94
C ASP A 462 27.46 23.21 -36.72
N MET A 463 28.00 22.11 -36.16
CA MET A 463 27.87 20.78 -36.76
C MET A 463 26.41 20.32 -36.84
N LEU A 464 25.62 20.53 -35.78
CA LEU A 464 24.22 20.13 -35.73
C LEU A 464 23.31 20.98 -36.62
N ASP A 465 23.63 22.27 -36.81
CA ASP A 465 22.87 23.18 -37.70
C ASP A 465 22.90 22.75 -39.17
N SER A 466 23.99 22.12 -39.58
CA SER A 466 24.13 21.62 -40.95
C SER A 466 23.23 20.40 -41.27
N ILE A 467 22.62 19.77 -40.26
CA ILE A 467 21.77 18.60 -40.43
C ILE A 467 20.33 19.03 -40.72
N THR A 468 19.85 18.71 -41.90
CA THR A 468 18.46 18.98 -42.31
C THR A 468 17.53 17.83 -42.03
N ASP A 469 17.99 16.58 -42.17
CA ASP A 469 17.26 15.36 -41.79
C ASP A 469 17.72 14.91 -40.39
N TRP A 470 16.82 15.09 -39.39
CA TRP A 470 17.10 14.81 -37.98
C TRP A 470 16.84 13.33 -37.63
N SER A 471 17.21 12.43 -38.54
CA SER A 471 17.11 10.99 -38.36
C SER A 471 18.30 10.43 -37.58
N LYS A 472 18.10 9.24 -36.99
CA LYS A 472 19.16 8.51 -36.27
C LYS A 472 20.40 8.29 -37.13
N ASP A 473 20.19 7.96 -38.39
CA ASP A 473 21.28 7.67 -39.36
C ASP A 473 22.13 8.91 -39.68
N GLN A 474 21.52 10.09 -39.71
CA GLN A 474 22.24 11.36 -39.96
C GLN A 474 22.89 11.92 -38.69
N LEU A 475 22.30 11.68 -37.53
CA LEU A 475 22.85 12.12 -36.25
C LEU A 475 23.98 11.25 -35.72
N ALA A 476 23.98 9.94 -35.96
CA ALA A 476 24.98 9.02 -35.44
C ALA A 476 26.43 9.42 -35.82
N PRO A 477 26.77 9.75 -37.11
CA PRO A 477 28.12 10.18 -37.46
C PRO A 477 28.54 11.48 -36.78
N VAL A 478 27.60 12.36 -36.48
CA VAL A 478 27.89 13.64 -35.80
C VAL A 478 28.16 13.41 -34.31
N ILE A 479 27.43 12.50 -33.68
CA ILE A 479 27.67 12.08 -32.29
C ILE A 479 29.05 11.45 -32.15
N GLU A 480 29.49 10.61 -33.11
CA GLU A 480 30.85 10.06 -33.13
C GLU A 480 31.92 11.18 -33.19
N LYS A 481 31.73 12.18 -34.04
CA LYS A 481 32.62 13.35 -34.10
C LYS A 481 32.61 14.14 -32.78
N ILE A 482 31.49 14.30 -32.13
CA ILE A 482 31.37 14.95 -30.80
C ILE A 482 32.17 14.16 -29.76
N ILE A 483 32.12 12.82 -29.79
CA ILE A 483 32.87 11.95 -28.89
C ILE A 483 34.39 12.13 -29.13
N GLU A 484 34.82 12.10 -30.38
CA GLU A 484 36.22 12.33 -30.76
C GLU A 484 36.75 13.73 -30.35
N LEU A 485 35.92 14.76 -30.45
CA LEU A 485 36.22 16.09 -29.93
C LEU A 485 36.43 16.07 -28.42
N GLY A 486 35.65 15.26 -27.69
CA GLY A 486 35.76 15.08 -26.24
C GLY A 486 37.09 14.44 -25.82
N GLU A 487 37.59 13.48 -26.57
CA GLU A 487 38.87 12.82 -26.32
C GLU A 487 40.07 13.78 -26.51
N LYS A 488 39.96 14.71 -27.47
CA LYS A 488 41.03 15.64 -27.81
C LYS A 488 41.05 16.94 -27.02
N ARG A 489 39.89 17.42 -26.54
CA ARG A 489 39.74 18.80 -26.02
C ARG A 489 38.90 18.91 -24.74
N GLY A 490 38.58 17.83 -24.08
CA GLY A 490 37.70 17.80 -22.89
C GLY A 490 36.33 17.21 -23.18
N SER A 491 35.42 17.17 -22.20
CA SER A 491 34.18 16.39 -22.21
C SER A 491 33.09 16.94 -23.14
N ALA A 492 33.30 17.04 -24.45
CA ALA A 492 32.32 17.55 -25.42
C ALA A 492 30.91 16.86 -25.30
N PRO A 493 30.82 15.53 -25.16
CA PRO A 493 29.54 14.89 -24.91
C PRO A 493 28.83 15.37 -23.62
N GLN A 494 29.58 15.65 -22.54
CA GLN A 494 29.02 16.16 -21.31
C GLN A 494 28.58 17.62 -21.42
N THR A 495 29.34 18.44 -22.17
CA THR A 495 28.95 19.82 -22.46
C THR A 495 27.62 19.88 -23.20
N LEU A 496 27.44 19.05 -24.24
CA LEU A 496 26.20 18.93 -24.97
C LEU A 496 25.06 18.45 -24.04
N ARG A 497 25.30 17.38 -23.26
CA ARG A 497 24.33 16.80 -22.34
C ARG A 497 23.80 17.84 -21.36
N VAL A 498 24.70 18.59 -20.71
CA VAL A 498 24.29 19.65 -19.76
C VAL A 498 23.48 20.72 -20.46
N ALA A 499 23.87 21.14 -21.67
CA ALA A 499 23.13 22.16 -22.40
C ALA A 499 21.69 21.75 -22.76
N ILE A 500 21.47 20.48 -23.18
CA ILE A 500 20.15 20.04 -23.67
C ILE A 500 19.27 19.38 -22.61
N CYS A 501 19.87 18.79 -21.55
CA CYS A 501 19.15 18.07 -20.52
C CYS A 501 19.15 18.78 -19.16
N GLY A 502 19.90 19.89 -19.00
CA GLY A 502 20.02 20.60 -17.72
C GLY A 502 21.02 19.99 -16.73
N GLY A 503 21.43 18.75 -16.90
CA GLY A 503 22.33 18.04 -15.99
C GLY A 503 23.33 17.12 -16.67
N SER A 504 24.21 16.48 -15.89
CA SER A 504 25.28 15.61 -16.40
C SER A 504 24.85 14.16 -16.65
N VAL A 505 23.61 13.80 -16.33
CA VAL A 505 23.04 12.45 -16.48
C VAL A 505 21.83 12.49 -17.39
N SER A 506 21.81 11.65 -18.43
CA SER A 506 20.64 11.45 -19.32
C SER A 506 20.78 10.08 -20.02
N PRO A 507 19.77 9.62 -20.77
CA PRO A 507 19.93 8.53 -21.73
C PRO A 507 21.03 8.81 -22.75
N PRO A 508 21.37 7.88 -23.67
CA PRO A 508 22.36 8.11 -24.72
C PRO A 508 21.99 9.33 -25.55
N LEU A 509 23.01 10.13 -25.92
CA LEU A 509 22.79 11.43 -26.58
C LEU A 509 22.05 11.31 -27.91
N LEU A 510 22.34 10.26 -28.69
CA LEU A 510 21.70 10.03 -29.98
C LEU A 510 20.18 9.91 -29.83
N GLU A 511 19.73 9.00 -28.99
CA GLU A 511 18.32 8.77 -28.72
C GLU A 511 17.66 10.00 -28.09
N THR A 512 18.39 10.66 -27.19
CA THR A 512 17.92 11.91 -26.56
C THR A 512 17.66 12.99 -27.60
N MET A 513 18.58 13.20 -28.52
CA MET A 513 18.45 14.24 -29.57
C MET A 513 17.38 13.88 -30.59
N CYS A 514 17.24 12.58 -30.95
CA CYS A 514 16.17 12.13 -31.84
C CYS A 514 14.80 12.48 -31.26
N LEU A 515 14.61 12.21 -29.96
CA LEU A 515 13.31 12.44 -29.27
C LEU A 515 13.04 13.93 -29.00
N LEU A 516 14.05 14.72 -28.63
CA LEU A 516 13.92 16.17 -28.44
C LEU A 516 13.61 16.90 -29.76
N GLY A 517 14.09 16.39 -30.86
CA GLY A 517 13.99 17.02 -32.16
C GLY A 517 14.98 18.18 -32.37
N ARG A 518 15.14 18.58 -33.65
CA ARG A 518 16.09 19.61 -34.06
C ARG A 518 15.86 20.96 -33.39
N THR A 519 14.63 21.43 -33.45
CA THR A 519 14.25 22.77 -32.95
C THR A 519 14.54 22.92 -31.45
N THR A 520 14.13 21.97 -30.63
CA THR A 520 14.34 22.00 -29.18
C THR A 520 15.82 21.87 -28.84
N THR A 521 16.53 20.95 -29.50
CA THR A 521 17.97 20.73 -29.26
C THR A 521 18.79 22.00 -29.55
N LEU A 522 18.61 22.65 -30.73
CA LEU A 522 19.32 23.84 -31.08
C LEU A 522 18.95 25.03 -30.19
N ALA A 523 17.66 25.20 -29.87
CA ALA A 523 17.21 26.28 -28.98
C ALA A 523 17.84 26.19 -27.59
N ARG A 524 17.97 25.00 -27.04
CA ARG A 524 18.59 24.77 -25.72
C ARG A 524 20.10 25.03 -25.76
N ILE A 525 20.80 24.64 -26.84
CA ILE A 525 22.20 24.95 -27.04
C ILE A 525 22.39 26.47 -27.12
N ASP A 526 21.58 27.17 -27.91
CA ASP A 526 21.65 28.63 -28.06
C ASP A 526 21.40 29.34 -26.73
N LYS A 527 20.41 28.88 -25.95
CA LYS A 527 20.14 29.39 -24.60
C LYS A 527 21.31 29.17 -23.64
N ALA A 528 21.98 28.00 -23.69
CA ALA A 528 23.13 27.70 -22.87
C ALA A 528 24.36 28.57 -23.25
N LEU A 529 24.52 28.89 -24.53
CA LEU A 529 25.57 29.80 -25.02
C LEU A 529 25.33 31.25 -24.58
N GLN A 530 24.07 31.70 -24.50
CA GLN A 530 23.67 33.04 -24.06
C GLN A 530 23.74 33.25 -22.56
N LYS A 531 23.63 32.18 -21.77
CA LYS A 531 23.65 32.25 -20.30
C LYS A 531 25.01 32.76 -19.83
N THR A 532 25.04 33.97 -19.30
CA THR A 532 26.19 34.54 -18.58
C THR A 532 26.13 34.08 -17.13
N GLY A 533 27.27 33.72 -16.54
CA GLY A 533 27.39 33.29 -15.16
C GLY A 533 27.08 34.39 -14.15
#